data_6e2b10a6adbaaefc57ec985df2b4ee7d
#
_entry.id   6e2b10a6adbaaefc57ec985df2b4ee7d
#
_cell.length_a   1.000
_cell.length_b   1.000
_cell.length_c   1.000
_cell.angle_alpha   90.00
_cell.angle_beta   90.00
_cell.angle_gamma   90.00
#
_symmetry.space_group_name_H-M   'P 1'
#
loop_
_entity.id
_entity.type
_entity.pdbx_description
1 polymer ?
#
loop_
_entity_poly.entity_id
_entity_poly.type
_entity_poly.pdbx_seq_one_letter_code
_entity_poly.pdbx_strand_id
1 'polypeptide(L)'
;MPSKFTATILATLVFGAVAGLANAGEVPATFDAKNCKAEYPKAALMNEEQGVVSMMFLVSAEGRVLESKLDKTSGFKNLDKAAIAAITNCKFKPGSKDGKPDSTWTKVEYNWTLG
;
A
#
# COMPACT_ATOMS: atom_id res chain seq x y z
N MET A 1 40.84 -30.37 16.76
CA MET A 1 40.19 -30.54 17.13
C MET A 1 39.08 -29.78 17.23
N PRO A 2 38.79 -29.39 17.63
CA PRO A 2 37.72 -28.67 17.94
C PRO A 2 37.42 -27.46 17.18
N SER A 3 38.24 -26.84 16.97
CA SER A 3 38.05 -25.62 16.41
C SER A 3 37.21 -25.54 15.27
N LYS A 4 37.31 -26.38 14.53
CA LYS A 4 36.67 -26.30 13.44
C LYS A 4 35.35 -25.96 13.49
N PHE A 5 34.76 -26.61 14.00
CA PHE A 5 33.43 -26.46 13.99
C PHE A 5 32.95 -25.18 14.35
N THR A 6 33.48 -24.67 15.10
CA THR A 6 32.97 -23.51 15.61
C THR A 6 32.82 -22.45 14.63
N ALA A 7 33.70 -22.21 13.92
CA ALA A 7 33.69 -21.12 13.03
C ALA A 7 32.50 -21.14 12.13
N THR A 8 32.25 -22.26 11.69
CA THR A 8 31.22 -22.33 10.79
C THR A 8 29.95 -21.89 11.32
N ILE A 9 29.70 -22.31 12.41
CA ILE A 9 28.51 -22.00 13.02
C ILE A 9 28.26 -20.57 13.10
N LEU A 10 29.18 -19.85 13.47
CA LEU A 10 29.03 -18.46 13.65
C LEU A 10 28.60 -17.77 12.40
N ALA A 11 29.20 -18.08 11.39
CA ALA A 11 28.93 -17.44 10.14
C ALA A 11 27.47 -17.53 9.79
N THR A 12 26.93 -18.62 10.01
CA THR A 12 25.59 -18.84 9.67
C THR A 12 24.64 -17.94 10.38
N LEU A 13 24.85 -17.82 11.61
CA LEU A 13 23.98 -17.01 12.40
C LEU A 13 23.92 -15.61 11.91
N VAL A 14 24.99 -15.12 11.56
CA VAL A 14 25.07 -13.75 11.13
C VAL A 14 24.22 -13.45 9.95
N PHE A 15 24.19 -14.26 9.02
CA PHE A 15 23.40 -14.04 7.88
C PHE A 15 21.95 -13.84 8.13
N GLY A 16 21.35 -14.68 8.82
CA GLY A 16 19.94 -14.59 9.07
C GLY A 16 19.56 -13.29 9.71
N ALA A 17 20.34 -12.88 10.62
CA ALA A 17 20.04 -11.67 11.35
C ALA A 17 20.07 -10.45 10.45
N VAL A 18 21.05 -10.41 9.62
CA VAL A 18 21.20 -9.28 8.73
C VAL A 18 20.05 -9.16 7.76
N ALA A 19 19.64 -10.24 7.23
CA ALA A 19 18.54 -10.22 6.28
C ALA A 19 17.27 -9.67 6.92
N GLY A 20 17.00 -10.04 8.13
CA GLY A 20 15.83 -9.56 8.80
C GLY A 20 15.88 -8.06 9.02
N LEU A 21 17.01 -7.56 9.38
CA LEU A 21 17.15 -6.13 9.62
C LEU A 21 16.99 -5.33 8.35
N ALA A 22 17.48 -5.84 7.27
CA ALA A 22 17.40 -5.12 6.02
C ALA A 22 15.96 -4.87 5.59
N ASN A 23 15.08 -5.77 5.91
CA ASN A 23 13.69 -5.64 5.51
C ASN A 23 12.83 -4.83 6.46
N ALA A 24 13.38 -4.48 7.58
CA ALA A 24 12.63 -3.76 8.59
C ALA A 24 12.65 -2.25 8.41
N GLY A 25 13.39 -1.75 7.46
CA GLY A 25 13.60 -0.30 7.34
C GLY A 25 12.44 0.49 6.79
N GLU A 26 11.60 -0.10 5.98
CA GLU A 26 10.52 0.64 5.37
C GLU A 26 9.14 0.07 5.72
N VAL A 27 8.25 0.94 6.16
CA VAL A 27 6.88 0.58 6.49
C VAL A 27 5.98 1.43 5.59
N PRO A 28 5.15 0.82 4.75
CA PRO A 28 4.27 1.59 3.87
C PRO A 28 3.19 2.33 4.64
N ALA A 29 2.70 3.40 4.05
CA ALA A 29 1.56 4.12 4.60
C ALA A 29 0.33 3.21 4.60
N THR A 30 -0.61 3.47 5.48
CA THR A 30 -1.84 2.69 5.56
C THR A 30 -3.06 3.56 5.33
N PHE A 31 -4.07 2.97 4.73
CA PHE A 31 -5.30 3.64 4.38
C PHE A 31 -6.39 3.32 5.42
N ASP A 32 -7.07 4.36 5.89
CA ASP A 32 -8.16 4.16 6.84
C ASP A 32 -9.49 4.14 6.11
N ALA A 33 -9.97 2.95 5.82
CA ALA A 33 -11.22 2.78 5.08
C ALA A 33 -12.45 3.27 5.82
N LYS A 34 -12.38 3.43 7.14
CA LYS A 34 -13.53 3.87 7.91
C LYS A 34 -13.88 5.32 7.67
N ASN A 35 -12.87 6.12 7.47
CA ASN A 35 -13.07 7.54 7.30
C ASN A 35 -12.99 7.99 5.86
N CYS A 36 -12.96 7.06 4.94
CA CYS A 36 -12.82 7.42 3.55
C CYS A 36 -13.58 6.47 2.65
N LYS A 37 -14.70 6.92 2.14
CA LYS A 37 -15.53 6.14 1.23
C LYS A 37 -15.67 6.86 -0.07
N ALA A 38 -15.70 6.10 -1.15
CA ALA A 38 -15.96 6.65 -2.47
C ALA A 38 -17.45 6.54 -2.73
N GLU A 39 -18.03 7.58 -3.32
CA GLU A 39 -19.42 7.55 -3.68
C GLU A 39 -19.58 6.86 -5.01
N TYR A 40 -20.55 5.99 -5.12
CA TYR A 40 -20.77 5.23 -6.35
C TYR A 40 -21.22 6.17 -7.46
N PRO A 41 -20.52 6.22 -8.60
CA PRO A 41 -20.90 7.12 -9.69
C PRO A 41 -22.28 6.75 -10.22
N LYS A 42 -23.09 7.76 -10.49
CA LYS A 42 -24.44 7.54 -10.96
C LYS A 42 -24.49 6.72 -12.25
N ALA A 43 -23.62 7.03 -13.19
CA ALA A 43 -23.57 6.29 -14.44
C ALA A 43 -23.22 4.83 -14.21
N ALA A 44 -22.32 4.56 -13.27
CA ALA A 44 -21.94 3.21 -12.95
C ALA A 44 -23.07 2.44 -12.28
N LEU A 45 -23.86 3.12 -11.44
CA LEU A 45 -25.03 2.48 -10.83
C LEU A 45 -26.04 2.11 -11.88
N MET A 46 -26.30 3.01 -12.81
CA MET A 46 -27.28 2.77 -13.87
C MET A 46 -26.88 1.63 -14.78
N ASN A 47 -25.59 1.45 -14.97
CA ASN A 47 -25.07 0.38 -15.82
C ASN A 47 -24.71 -0.88 -15.03
N GLU A 48 -24.99 -0.88 -13.74
CA GLU A 48 -24.68 -1.99 -12.84
C GLU A 48 -23.21 -2.42 -12.91
N GLU A 49 -22.32 -1.44 -12.96
CA GLU A 49 -20.89 -1.71 -13.01
C GLU A 49 -20.37 -2.09 -11.63
N GLN A 50 -19.61 -3.15 -11.57
CA GLN A 50 -18.96 -3.62 -10.33
C GLN A 50 -17.56 -4.08 -10.64
N GLY A 51 -16.70 -4.06 -9.67
CA GLY A 51 -15.34 -4.57 -9.85
C GLY A 51 -14.37 -4.02 -8.81
N VAL A 52 -13.16 -4.51 -8.86
CA VAL A 52 -12.11 -4.11 -7.93
C VAL A 52 -11.11 -3.23 -8.68
N VAL A 53 -10.82 -2.08 -8.10
CA VAL A 53 -9.81 -1.16 -8.62
C VAL A 53 -8.57 -1.29 -7.75
N SER A 54 -7.42 -1.50 -8.35
CA SER A 54 -6.17 -1.54 -7.62
C SER A 54 -5.38 -0.28 -7.97
N MET A 55 -4.91 0.44 -6.97
CA MET A 55 -4.28 1.74 -7.14
C MET A 55 -3.00 1.82 -6.33
N MET A 56 -2.08 2.67 -6.76
CA MET A 56 -0.88 2.97 -6.00
C MET A 56 -0.88 4.45 -5.66
N PHE A 57 -0.56 4.77 -4.42
CA PHE A 57 -0.48 6.15 -3.98
C PHE A 57 0.86 6.42 -3.32
N LEU A 58 1.47 7.54 -3.67
CA LEU A 58 2.66 8.00 -2.99
C LEU A 58 2.15 8.90 -1.86
N VAL A 59 2.40 8.48 -0.63
CA VAL A 59 1.88 9.18 0.55
C VAL A 59 3.03 9.88 1.26
N SER A 60 2.86 11.17 1.55
CA SER A 60 3.89 11.97 2.18
C SER A 60 4.08 11.61 3.65
N ALA A 61 5.12 12.15 4.25
CA ALA A 61 5.37 11.97 5.68
C ALA A 61 4.24 12.51 6.56
N GLU A 62 3.39 13.38 6.01
CA GLU A 62 2.24 13.93 6.74
C GLU A 62 0.94 13.16 6.46
N GLY A 63 1.00 12.12 5.65
CA GLY A 63 -0.18 11.34 5.33
C GLY A 63 -1.01 11.85 4.15
N ARG A 64 -0.46 12.75 3.35
CA ARG A 64 -1.17 13.27 2.18
C ARG A 64 -0.74 12.56 0.92
N VAL A 65 -1.65 12.39 0.00
CA VAL A 65 -1.35 11.78 -1.29
C VAL A 65 -0.62 12.79 -2.18
N LEU A 66 0.57 12.47 -2.60
CA LEU A 66 1.36 13.29 -3.50
C LEU A 66 1.19 12.88 -4.95
N GLU A 67 0.95 11.61 -5.19
CA GLU A 67 0.86 11.08 -6.53
C GLU A 67 0.00 9.83 -6.53
N SER A 68 -0.70 9.56 -7.62
CA SER A 68 -1.55 8.37 -7.74
C SER A 68 -1.36 7.71 -9.09
N LYS A 69 -1.52 6.39 -9.12
CA LYS A 69 -1.48 5.62 -10.35
C LYS A 69 -2.51 4.51 -10.30
N LEU A 70 -3.05 4.17 -11.45
CA LEU A 70 -3.90 3.00 -11.57
C LEU A 70 -2.98 1.78 -11.70
N ASP A 71 -3.17 0.78 -10.87
CA ASP A 71 -2.40 -0.46 -10.94
C ASP A 71 -3.17 -1.51 -11.74
N LYS A 72 -4.43 -1.74 -11.38
CA LYS A 72 -5.31 -2.64 -12.12
C LYS A 72 -6.69 -2.03 -12.24
N THR A 73 -7.22 -2.01 -13.45
CA THR A 73 -8.55 -1.47 -13.68
C THR A 73 -9.64 -2.43 -13.20
N SER A 74 -10.76 -1.86 -12.80
CA SER A 74 -11.95 -2.64 -12.47
C SER A 74 -12.61 -3.17 -13.74
N GLY A 75 -12.20 -2.67 -14.91
CA GLY A 75 -12.87 -2.92 -16.16
C GLY A 75 -13.79 -1.78 -16.55
N PHE A 76 -14.01 -0.80 -15.67
CA PHE A 76 -14.90 0.31 -15.90
C PHE A 76 -14.26 1.64 -15.55
N LYS A 77 -14.15 2.49 -16.54
CA LYS A 77 -13.50 3.78 -16.37
C LYS A 77 -14.15 4.64 -15.30
N ASN A 78 -15.47 4.60 -15.21
CA ASN A 78 -16.18 5.38 -14.20
C ASN A 78 -15.79 4.98 -12.78
N LEU A 79 -15.65 3.69 -12.54
CA LEU A 79 -15.27 3.19 -11.22
C LEU A 79 -13.81 3.49 -10.91
N ASP A 80 -12.94 3.34 -11.88
CA ASP A 80 -11.51 3.62 -11.70
C ASP A 80 -11.28 5.09 -11.34
N LYS A 81 -11.89 5.99 -12.07
CA LYS A 81 -11.74 7.42 -11.82
C LYS A 81 -12.32 7.83 -10.47
N ALA A 82 -13.48 7.31 -10.15
CA ALA A 82 -14.14 7.65 -8.88
C ALA A 82 -13.31 7.18 -7.69
N ALA A 83 -12.72 5.99 -7.78
CA ALA A 83 -11.91 5.47 -6.69
C ALA A 83 -10.65 6.32 -6.50
N ILE A 84 -9.94 6.61 -7.58
CA ILE A 84 -8.72 7.41 -7.49
C ILE A 84 -9.03 8.79 -6.93
N ALA A 85 -10.06 9.44 -7.43
CA ALA A 85 -10.42 10.78 -6.98
C ALA A 85 -10.79 10.81 -5.49
N ALA A 86 -11.59 9.85 -5.05
CA ALA A 86 -12.01 9.80 -3.67
C ALA A 86 -10.85 9.53 -2.72
N ILE A 87 -10.03 8.55 -3.04
CA ILE A 87 -8.96 8.15 -2.14
C ILE A 87 -7.80 9.15 -2.15
N THR A 88 -7.60 9.87 -3.24
CA THR A 88 -6.59 10.91 -3.30
C THR A 88 -6.86 12.00 -2.25
N ASN A 89 -8.11 12.24 -1.92
CA ASN A 89 -8.47 13.26 -0.93
C ASN A 89 -8.53 12.74 0.50
N CYS A 90 -8.24 11.46 0.70
CA CYS A 90 -8.29 10.88 2.02
C CYS A 90 -6.98 11.04 2.75
N LYS A 91 -7.03 10.93 4.05
CA LYS A 91 -5.82 10.95 4.84
C LYS A 91 -5.34 9.55 5.10
N PHE A 92 -4.03 9.37 5.00
CA PHE A 92 -3.40 8.11 5.29
C PHE A 92 -2.59 8.24 6.56
N LYS A 93 -2.31 7.12 7.19
CA LYS A 93 -1.31 7.09 8.24
C LYS A 93 0.02 7.01 7.51
N PRO A 94 0.94 7.94 7.73
CA PRO A 94 2.18 7.94 6.96
C PRO A 94 3.02 6.70 7.20
N GLY A 95 3.77 6.33 6.18
CA GLY A 95 4.72 5.25 6.29
C GLY A 95 6.02 5.78 6.89
N SER A 96 7.00 4.93 7.01
CA SER A 96 8.28 5.30 7.58
C SER A 96 9.42 4.61 6.88
N LYS A 97 10.60 5.21 7.01
CA LYS A 97 11.86 4.63 6.57
C LYS A 97 12.81 4.73 7.75
N ASP A 98 13.33 3.61 8.17
CA ASP A 98 14.22 3.53 9.33
C ASP A 98 13.64 4.22 10.57
N GLY A 99 12.35 4.01 10.79
CA GLY A 99 11.67 4.54 11.96
C GLY A 99 11.22 5.99 11.89
N LYS A 100 11.49 6.67 10.79
CA LYS A 100 11.10 8.07 10.63
C LYS A 100 10.02 8.21 9.55
N PRO A 101 9.01 9.04 9.78
CA PRO A 101 7.99 9.26 8.76
C PRO A 101 8.63 9.73 7.47
N ASP A 102 8.22 9.14 6.37
CA ASP A 102 8.77 9.46 5.06
C ASP A 102 7.74 9.13 3.98
N SER A 103 7.98 9.61 2.79
CA SER A 103 7.10 9.31 1.67
C SER A 103 7.24 7.86 1.26
N THR A 104 6.13 7.17 1.11
CA THR A 104 6.15 5.76 0.69
C THR A 104 5.03 5.52 -0.30
N TRP A 105 5.25 4.55 -1.19
CA TRP A 105 4.20 4.08 -2.09
C TRP A 105 3.40 3.01 -1.38
N THR A 106 2.08 3.09 -1.49
CA THR A 106 1.21 2.09 -0.91
C THR A 106 0.15 1.66 -1.92
N LYS A 107 -0.25 0.41 -1.84
CA LYS A 107 -1.27 -0.14 -2.72
C LYS A 107 -2.60 -0.13 -2.00
N VAL A 108 -3.64 0.31 -2.68
CA VAL A 108 -5.00 0.30 -2.14
C VAL A 108 -5.91 -0.38 -3.15
N GLU A 109 -6.72 -1.30 -2.68
CA GLU A 109 -7.73 -1.94 -3.52
C GLU A 109 -9.10 -1.47 -3.05
N TYR A 110 -9.94 -1.08 -3.97
CA TYR A 110 -11.30 -0.65 -3.66
C TYR A 110 -12.29 -1.55 -4.38
N ASN A 111 -13.18 -2.17 -3.64
CA ASN A 111 -14.15 -3.09 -4.19
C ASN A 111 -15.51 -2.41 -4.35
N TRP A 112 -15.94 -2.24 -5.59
CA TRP A 112 -17.23 -1.67 -5.91
C TRP A 112 -18.25 -2.80 -6.05
N THR A 113 -19.19 -2.85 -5.16
CA THR A 113 -20.24 -3.87 -5.19
C THR A 113 -21.61 -3.23 -5.05
N LEU A 114 -22.60 -3.82 -5.69
CA LEU A 114 -23.96 -3.33 -5.66
C LEU A 114 -24.88 -4.10 -4.73
N GLY A 115 -24.39 -5.07 -4.15
CA GLY A 115 -25.23 -5.88 -3.30
C GLY A 115 -24.76 -5.94 -1.89
#